data_0d2252c9c0ecda9ece2dbecc576ff251
#
_entry.id   0d2252c9c0ecda9ece2dbecc576ff251
#
_cell.length_a   1.000
_cell.length_b   1.000
_cell.length_c   1.000
_cell.angle_alpha   90.00
_cell.angle_beta   90.00
_cell.angle_gamma   90.00
#
_symmetry.space_group_name_H-M   'P 1'
#
loop_
_entity.id
_entity.type
_entity.pdbx_description
1 polymer ?
#
loop_
_entity_poly.entity_id
_entity_poly.type
_entity_poly.pdbx_seq_one_letter_code
_entity_poly.pdbx_strand_id
1 'polypeptide(L)'
;MKNLWRYAVAGNIKKTRIDENGVLRYGTAAFKGNTKVYLCGRLWDERLPDENKTKISVVGLSRGGRYYVDYVPIELIENLRLTRVYTPKVLEIMSDFEFCECWWGNTQEERDDASAFLKKFKEKYGK
;
A
#
# COMPACT_ATOMS: atom_id res chain seq x y z
N MET A 1 14.13 -11.62 22.25
CA MET A 1 13.14 -11.74 21.19
C MET A 1 13.79 -11.69 19.82
N LYS A 2 13.35 -12.54 18.95
CA LYS A 2 13.86 -12.54 17.59
C LYS A 2 13.37 -11.32 16.81
N ASN A 3 14.18 -10.86 15.89
CA ASN A 3 13.79 -9.79 15.01
C ASN A 3 12.69 -10.28 14.09
N LEU A 4 11.52 -9.71 14.22
CA LEU A 4 10.41 -10.00 13.34
C LEU A 4 10.41 -8.99 12.21
N TRP A 5 10.43 -9.50 11.00
CA TRP A 5 10.26 -8.66 9.84
C TRP A 5 9.60 -9.48 8.74
N ARG A 6 8.99 -8.79 7.80
CA ARG A 6 8.30 -9.45 6.71
C ARG A 6 8.52 -8.69 5.41
N TYR A 7 8.38 -9.39 4.30
CA TYR A 7 8.33 -8.73 3.00
C TYR A 7 6.94 -8.17 2.77
N ALA A 8 6.89 -6.99 2.19
CA ALA A 8 5.65 -6.36 1.78
C ALA A 8 5.90 -5.49 0.54
N VAL A 9 4.84 -5.14 -0.15
CA VAL A 9 4.92 -4.18 -1.24
C VAL A 9 4.68 -2.80 -0.68
N ALA A 10 5.61 -1.89 -0.93
CA ALA A 10 5.52 -0.50 -0.51
C ALA A 10 5.37 0.41 -1.72
N GLY A 11 4.86 1.58 -1.47
CA GLY A 11 4.81 2.65 -2.45
C GLY A 11 4.82 3.98 -1.72
N ASN A 12 4.70 5.04 -2.47
CA ASN A 12 4.62 6.38 -1.91
C ASN A 12 3.36 7.07 -2.42
N ILE A 13 2.71 7.81 -1.56
CA ILE A 13 1.57 8.64 -1.98
C ILE A 13 2.09 9.73 -2.91
N LYS A 14 1.47 9.92 -4.05
CA LYS A 14 1.86 10.99 -4.96
C LYS A 14 1.83 12.32 -4.23
N LYS A 15 2.86 13.12 -4.45
CA LYS A 15 2.96 14.43 -3.79
C LYS A 15 1.81 15.34 -4.19
N THR A 16 1.49 15.36 -5.47
CA THR A 16 0.44 16.23 -5.99
C THR A 16 -0.45 15.45 -6.94
N ARG A 17 -1.68 15.90 -7.06
CA ARG A 17 -2.65 15.37 -8.01
C ARG A 17 -3.63 16.45 -8.38
N ILE A 18 -4.28 16.30 -9.53
CA ILE A 18 -5.37 17.17 -9.94
C ILE A 18 -6.67 16.40 -9.68
N ASP A 19 -7.57 16.97 -8.89
CA ASP A 19 -8.83 16.31 -8.58
C ASP A 19 -9.83 16.44 -9.73
N GLU A 20 -11.00 15.87 -9.57
CA GLU A 20 -12.05 15.87 -10.60
C GLU A 20 -12.55 17.27 -10.94
N ASN A 21 -12.34 18.24 -10.05
CA ASN A 21 -12.71 19.64 -10.29
C ASN A 21 -11.55 20.47 -10.84
N GLY A 22 -10.44 19.85 -11.20
CA GLY A 22 -9.28 20.56 -11.72
C GLY A 22 -8.45 21.26 -10.65
N VAL A 23 -8.68 20.98 -9.38
CA VAL A 23 -7.97 21.63 -8.28
C VAL A 23 -6.75 20.81 -7.89
N LEU A 24 -5.61 21.50 -7.70
CA LEU A 24 -4.38 20.87 -7.25
C LEU A 24 -4.50 20.45 -5.79
N ARG A 25 -4.21 19.18 -5.53
CA ARG A 25 -4.23 18.62 -4.18
C ARG A 25 -2.87 18.04 -3.83
N TYR A 26 -2.57 18.01 -2.54
CA TYR A 26 -1.30 17.49 -2.02
C TYR A 26 -1.57 16.26 -1.16
N GLY A 27 -1.11 15.10 -1.62
CA GLY A 27 -1.32 13.84 -0.93
C GLY A 27 -2.80 13.45 -0.88
N THR A 28 -3.19 12.82 0.22
CA THR A 28 -4.57 12.42 0.47
C THR A 28 -5.05 13.03 1.79
N ALA A 29 -6.32 12.78 2.14
CA ALA A 29 -6.85 13.27 3.41
C ALA A 29 -6.06 12.70 4.60
N ALA A 30 -5.70 11.43 4.55
CA ALA A 30 -5.00 10.76 5.64
C ALA A 30 -3.48 10.91 5.58
N PHE A 31 -2.90 10.97 4.38
CA PHE A 31 -1.44 10.91 4.20
C PHE A 31 -0.91 12.12 3.44
N LYS A 32 0.19 12.65 3.93
CA LYS A 32 0.94 13.68 3.20
C LYS A 32 1.51 13.09 1.92
N GLY A 33 1.79 13.96 0.95
CA GLY A 33 2.51 13.56 -0.25
C GLY A 33 3.87 12.96 0.10
N ASN A 34 4.29 11.99 -0.68
CA ASN A 34 5.52 11.21 -0.50
C ASN A 34 5.52 10.27 0.71
N THR A 35 4.44 10.19 1.47
CA THR A 35 4.37 9.24 2.58
C THR A 35 4.54 7.82 2.06
N LYS A 36 5.43 7.07 2.70
CA LYS A 36 5.62 5.65 2.42
C LYS A 36 4.44 4.89 2.98
N VAL A 37 3.81 4.07 2.16
CA VAL A 37 2.71 3.22 2.58
C VAL A 37 3.01 1.78 2.17
N TYR A 38 2.41 0.84 2.90
CA TYR A 38 2.51 -0.58 2.59
C TYR A 38 1.15 -1.08 2.15
N LEU A 39 1.10 -1.84 1.08
CA LEU A 39 -0.14 -2.49 0.67
C LEU A 39 -0.47 -3.54 1.72
N CYS A 40 -1.66 -3.50 2.28
CA CYS A 40 -2.02 -4.39 3.39
C CYS A 40 -3.37 -5.07 3.23
N GLY A 41 -3.91 -5.05 2.05
CA GLY A 41 -5.18 -5.69 1.85
C GLY A 41 -5.40 -6.02 0.40
N ARG A 42 -6.63 -6.26 0.09
CA ARG A 42 -7.08 -6.50 -1.28
C ARG A 42 -7.72 -5.23 -1.82
N LEU A 43 -8.02 -5.25 -3.10
CA LEU A 43 -8.70 -4.13 -3.73
C LEU A 43 -10.02 -3.86 -3.05
N TRP A 44 -10.23 -2.61 -2.73
CA TRP A 44 -11.46 -2.17 -2.08
C TRP A 44 -12.67 -2.39 -2.96
N ASP A 45 -12.50 -2.25 -4.23
CA ASP A 45 -13.61 -1.93 -5.11
C ASP A 45 -13.70 -2.79 -6.35
N GLU A 46 -13.36 -4.08 -6.20
CA GLU A 46 -13.36 -5.03 -7.32
C GLU A 46 -14.72 -5.15 -8.03
N ARG A 47 -15.79 -4.87 -7.30
CA ARG A 47 -17.14 -5.09 -7.80
C ARG A 47 -17.82 -3.86 -8.35
N LEU A 48 -17.19 -2.70 -8.21
CA LEU A 48 -17.76 -1.50 -8.77
C LEU A 48 -17.53 -1.46 -10.27
N PRO A 49 -18.51 -0.99 -11.02
CA PRO A 49 -18.38 -0.92 -12.47
C PRO A 49 -17.41 0.14 -12.94
N ASP A 50 -17.06 1.09 -12.09
CA ASP A 50 -16.14 2.17 -12.44
C ASP A 50 -14.72 1.82 -12.03
N GLU A 51 -13.98 1.26 -12.96
CA GLU A 51 -12.60 0.84 -12.76
C GLU A 51 -11.64 1.97 -12.41
N ASN A 52 -12.03 3.20 -12.67
CA ASN A 52 -11.18 4.36 -12.33
C ASN A 52 -11.20 4.66 -10.85
N LYS A 53 -12.08 3.99 -10.11
CA LYS A 53 -12.15 4.19 -8.66
C LYS A 53 -11.60 3.00 -7.90
N THR A 54 -10.75 2.21 -8.52
CA THR A 54 -10.12 1.08 -7.87
C THR A 54 -9.23 1.57 -6.73
N LYS A 55 -9.47 1.02 -5.55
CA LYS A 55 -8.73 1.38 -4.34
C LYS A 55 -8.15 0.14 -3.70
N ILE A 56 -7.09 0.34 -2.94
CA ILE A 56 -6.47 -0.73 -2.17
C ILE A 56 -6.21 -0.25 -0.75
N SER A 57 -6.28 -1.17 0.21
CA SER A 57 -5.94 -0.83 1.59
C SER A 57 -4.45 -0.66 1.73
N VAL A 58 -4.05 0.38 2.41
CA VAL A 58 -2.64 0.67 2.69
C VAL A 58 -2.49 1.07 4.15
N VAL A 59 -1.30 0.86 4.69
CA VAL A 59 -0.95 1.35 6.02
C VAL A 59 0.25 2.27 5.91
N GLY A 60 0.17 3.41 6.57
CA GLY A 60 1.24 4.39 6.59
C GLY A 60 1.09 5.34 7.75
N LEU A 61 2.07 6.20 7.93
CA LEU A 61 2.04 7.22 8.98
C LEU A 61 1.13 8.35 8.52
N SER A 62 0.04 8.55 9.25
CA SER A 62 -0.96 9.56 8.90
C SER A 62 -0.46 10.97 9.21
N ARG A 63 -1.22 11.96 8.73
CA ARG A 63 -0.94 13.37 9.04
C ARG A 63 -0.94 13.66 10.53
N GLY A 64 -1.69 12.86 11.30
CA GLY A 64 -1.73 13.00 12.75
C GLY A 64 -0.57 12.33 13.49
N GLY A 65 0.37 11.73 12.77
CA GLY A 65 1.55 11.11 13.38
C GLY A 65 1.32 9.70 13.91
N ARG A 66 0.23 9.06 13.53
CA ARG A 66 -0.07 7.68 13.92
C ARG A 66 -0.18 6.80 12.69
N TYR A 67 0.19 5.53 12.80
CA TYR A 67 -0.03 4.58 11.73
C TYR A 67 -1.52 4.36 11.54
N TYR A 68 -1.93 4.37 10.31
CA TYR A 68 -3.35 4.37 9.96
C TYR A 68 -3.56 3.54 8.69
N VAL A 69 -4.68 2.83 8.65
CA VAL A 69 -5.07 2.08 7.46
C VAL A 69 -6.15 2.85 6.73
N ASP A 70 -5.96 3.04 5.45
CA ASP A 70 -6.93 3.73 4.62
C ASP A 70 -7.03 3.06 3.25
N TYR A 71 -8.11 3.33 2.55
CA TYR A 71 -8.30 2.86 1.19
C TYR A 71 -7.92 3.99 0.25
N VAL A 72 -6.96 3.73 -0.61
CA VAL A 72 -6.39 4.75 -1.49
C VAL A 72 -6.50 4.29 -2.94
N PRO A 73 -6.92 5.16 -3.86
CA PRO A 73 -6.90 4.83 -5.28
C PRO A 73 -5.49 4.41 -5.70
N ILE A 74 -5.38 3.32 -6.41
CA ILE A 74 -4.07 2.80 -6.85
C ILE A 74 -3.31 3.86 -7.65
N GLU A 75 -4.00 4.66 -8.42
CA GLU A 75 -3.39 5.72 -9.23
C GLU A 75 -2.66 6.77 -8.41
N LEU A 76 -2.97 6.88 -7.09
CA LEU A 76 -2.30 7.82 -6.20
C LEU A 76 -1.08 7.24 -5.51
N ILE A 77 -0.73 6.00 -5.83
CA ILE A 77 0.45 5.34 -5.26
C ILE A 77 1.48 5.19 -6.37
N GLU A 78 2.69 5.62 -6.11
CA GLU A 78 3.79 5.49 -7.06
C GLU A 78 4.98 4.80 -6.43
N ASN A 79 5.96 4.46 -7.25
CA ASN A 79 7.21 3.87 -6.79
C ASN A 79 6.97 2.54 -6.04
N LEU A 80 6.12 1.69 -6.60
CA LEU A 80 5.84 0.39 -6.03
C LEU A 80 7.09 -0.48 -6.05
N ARG A 81 7.38 -1.09 -4.90
CA ARG A 81 8.59 -1.88 -4.73
C ARG A 81 8.42 -2.89 -3.62
N LEU A 82 9.20 -3.96 -3.69
CA LEU A 82 9.29 -4.92 -2.60
C LEU A 82 10.20 -4.35 -1.53
N THR A 83 9.81 -4.47 -0.28
CA THR A 83 10.58 -3.97 0.84
C THR A 83 10.49 -4.90 2.03
N ARG A 84 11.39 -4.71 2.99
CA ARG A 84 11.34 -5.38 4.28
C ARG A 84 10.69 -4.46 5.29
N VAL A 85 9.79 -5.00 6.07
CA VAL A 85 9.08 -4.23 7.11
C VAL A 85 9.58 -4.68 8.47
N TYR A 86 10.13 -3.75 9.22
CA TYR A 86 10.67 -4.00 10.55
C TYR A 86 9.86 -3.30 11.64
N THR A 87 9.07 -2.30 11.30
CA THR A 87 8.34 -1.47 12.25
C THR A 87 7.30 -2.31 12.98
N PRO A 88 7.43 -2.50 14.31
CA PRO A 88 6.50 -3.36 15.04
C PRO A 88 5.05 -2.97 14.90
N LYS A 89 4.77 -1.67 14.88
CA LYS A 89 3.37 -1.21 14.76
C LYS A 89 2.76 -1.56 13.40
N VAL A 90 3.54 -1.46 12.34
CA VAL A 90 3.08 -1.83 11.00
C VAL A 90 2.85 -3.33 10.93
N LEU A 91 3.78 -4.13 11.47
CA LEU A 91 3.64 -5.59 11.50
C LEU A 91 2.39 -6.01 12.28
N GLU A 92 2.12 -5.35 13.40
CA GLU A 92 0.94 -5.59 14.20
C GLU A 92 -0.34 -5.31 13.41
N ILE A 93 -0.40 -4.16 12.77
CA ILE A 93 -1.56 -3.77 11.98
C ILE A 93 -1.78 -4.73 10.82
N MET A 94 -0.73 -5.08 10.10
CA MET A 94 -0.84 -6.01 8.98
C MET A 94 -1.28 -7.39 9.44
N SER A 95 -0.83 -7.84 10.61
CA SER A 95 -1.23 -9.12 11.18
C SER A 95 -2.72 -9.15 11.52
N ASP A 96 -3.28 -8.02 11.92
CA ASP A 96 -4.68 -7.93 12.29
C ASP A 96 -5.60 -7.83 11.07
N PHE A 97 -5.04 -7.64 9.89
CA PHE A 97 -5.82 -7.53 8.67
C PHE A 97 -6.10 -8.92 8.12
N GLU A 98 -7.30 -9.41 8.35
CA GLU A 98 -7.72 -10.77 7.98
C GLU A 98 -7.51 -11.08 6.50
N PHE A 99 -7.63 -10.09 5.64
CA PHE A 99 -7.53 -10.28 4.19
C PHE A 99 -6.25 -9.71 3.61
N CYS A 100 -5.21 -9.57 4.42
CA CYS A 100 -3.94 -9.07 3.91
C CYS A 100 -3.27 -10.11 3.02
N GLU A 101 -3.22 -9.84 1.73
CA GLU A 101 -2.59 -10.69 0.73
C GLU A 101 -1.28 -10.11 0.22
N CYS A 102 -0.86 -9.00 0.79
CA CYS A 102 0.25 -8.21 0.27
C CYS A 102 1.46 -8.19 1.19
N TRP A 103 1.59 -9.18 2.04
CA TRP A 103 2.76 -9.34 2.87
C TRP A 103 3.12 -10.81 2.99
N TRP A 104 4.39 -11.06 3.23
CA TRP A 104 4.92 -12.41 3.19
C TRP A 104 5.93 -12.58 4.33
N GLY A 105 6.19 -13.82 4.71
CA GLY A 105 7.24 -14.11 5.66
C GLY A 105 8.61 -13.78 5.08
N ASN A 106 9.66 -14.09 5.81
CA ASN A 106 11.01 -13.66 5.49
C ASN A 106 11.89 -14.76 4.91
N THR A 107 11.30 -15.81 4.34
CA THR A 107 12.04 -16.86 3.64
C THR A 107 12.29 -16.46 2.19
N GLN A 108 13.25 -17.12 1.55
CA GLN A 108 13.53 -16.88 0.14
C GLN A 108 12.33 -17.22 -0.74
N GLU A 109 11.64 -18.30 -0.42
CA GLU A 109 10.44 -18.72 -1.14
C GLU A 109 9.36 -17.64 -1.07
N GLU A 110 9.15 -17.09 0.12
CA GLU A 110 8.15 -16.03 0.31
C GLU A 110 8.56 -14.73 -0.37
N ARG A 111 9.86 -14.46 -0.40
CA ARG A 111 10.38 -13.30 -1.16
C ARG A 111 10.08 -13.45 -2.64
N ASP A 112 10.24 -14.66 -3.17
CA ASP A 112 9.97 -14.93 -4.58
C ASP A 112 8.49 -14.78 -4.89
N ASP A 113 7.62 -15.24 -3.99
CA ASP A 113 6.18 -15.05 -4.11
C ASP A 113 5.81 -13.57 -4.10
N ALA A 114 6.43 -12.80 -3.22
CA ALA A 114 6.20 -11.36 -3.14
C ALA A 114 6.64 -10.65 -4.42
N SER A 115 7.78 -11.05 -4.97
CA SER A 115 8.27 -10.49 -6.23
C SER A 115 7.32 -10.79 -7.38
N ALA A 116 6.79 -12.01 -7.43
CA ALA A 116 5.84 -12.42 -8.46
C ALA A 116 4.53 -11.62 -8.34
N PHE A 117 4.07 -11.42 -7.12
CA PHE A 117 2.88 -10.60 -6.87
C PHE A 117 3.10 -9.16 -7.36
N LEU A 118 4.22 -8.56 -7.00
CA LEU A 118 4.53 -7.19 -7.41
C LEU A 118 4.56 -7.05 -8.93
N LYS A 119 5.17 -8.01 -9.61
CA LYS A 119 5.22 -7.99 -11.08
C LYS A 119 3.82 -8.02 -11.68
N LYS A 120 2.97 -8.92 -11.21
CA LYS A 120 1.59 -9.01 -11.69
C LYS A 120 0.79 -7.75 -11.39
N PHE A 121 1.00 -7.19 -10.20
CA PHE A 121 0.31 -5.97 -9.81
C PHE A 121 0.67 -4.80 -10.73
N LYS A 122 1.96 -4.66 -11.03
CA LYS A 122 2.43 -3.61 -11.95
C LYS A 122 1.89 -3.81 -13.36
N GLU A 123 1.85 -5.04 -13.85
CA GLU A 123 1.30 -5.35 -15.16
C GLU A 123 -0.19 -4.99 -15.23
N LYS A 124 -0.94 -5.32 -14.19
CA LYS A 124 -2.38 -5.08 -14.15
C LYS A 124 -2.73 -3.61 -14.05
N TYR A 125 -1.98 -2.84 -13.28
CA TYR A 125 -2.31 -1.44 -13.01
C TYR A 125 -1.35 -0.44 -13.62
N GLY A 126 -0.40 -0.88 -14.42
CA GLY A 126 0.50 0.00 -15.14
C GLY A 126 1.48 0.79 -14.27
N LYS A 127 1.85 0.25 -13.13
CA LYS A 127 2.71 0.98 -12.17
C LYS A 127 4.18 0.57 -12.29
#